data_3d40930c655bd6a20ba8d5eb7134898a
#
_entry.id   3d40930c655bd6a20ba8d5eb7134898a
#
_cell.length_a   1.000
_cell.length_b   1.000
_cell.length_c   1.000
_cell.angle_alpha   90.00
_cell.angle_beta   90.00
_cell.angle_gamma   90.00
#
_symmetry.space_group_name_H-M   'P 1'
#
loop_
_entity.id
_entity.type
_entity.pdbx_description
1 polymer ?
#
loop_
_entity_poly.entity_id
_entity_poly.type
_entity_poly.pdbx_seq_one_letter_code
_entity_poly.pdbx_strand_id
1 'polypeptide(L)'
;MFGKFFSYFSHDIGIDLGTANTLIWVKDKGIVIREPSVVAMHKKTKKIIAIGTEAKRMVGKTPPSIITVSPLKGGVIADFDATLAMISYYIQVVHEVGNVLPVAWSRPRVVIGIPSSVTEVERSAVWEAALSAGAREAFLIEEPMAAAIGEKVSVFAPTGMMVVDIGGGTTEIAIISLGGIVVSKSLKVAGQEMDNAIIHYVRLRHGLIMGEKTAEDVKIKIGSAFQPRLKVARSEGSGEKSNEGIKEKMAVVRGRDIETGLPKSLRLTEVEIREALAPVLAEIMEGISDILQEAPPELTNDILSHGILLTGGGSMLSGIDQLIVERTKIPVVLSEDPLTSVVRGTGRVLENDSLLQRVKVVGGLK
;
A
#
# COMPACT_ATOMS: atom_id res chain seq x y z
N MET A 1 -19.48 29.50 15.10
CA MET A 1 -19.10 30.59 14.21
C MET A 1 -17.59 30.61 13.90
N PHE A 2 -16.72 30.27 14.83
CA PHE A 2 -15.26 30.24 14.63
C PHE A 2 -14.75 29.18 13.63
N GLY A 3 -15.43 28.04 13.50
CA GLY A 3 -15.01 26.96 12.60
C GLY A 3 -14.97 27.33 11.10
N LYS A 4 -15.87 28.21 10.63
CA LYS A 4 -15.86 28.70 9.24
C LYS A 4 -14.73 29.70 8.96
N PHE A 5 -14.21 30.37 9.98
CA PHE A 5 -13.10 31.32 9.83
C PHE A 5 -11.79 30.59 9.55
N PHE A 6 -11.55 29.46 10.22
CA PHE A 6 -10.36 28.65 10.03
C PHE A 6 -10.34 27.90 8.68
N SER A 7 -11.50 27.61 8.09
CA SER A 7 -11.57 26.91 6.80
C SER A 7 -11.02 27.74 5.63
N TYR A 8 -10.96 29.05 5.76
CA TYR A 8 -10.38 29.95 4.73
C TYR A 8 -8.85 29.90 4.68
N PHE A 9 -8.21 29.45 5.76
CA PHE A 9 -6.74 29.48 5.92
C PHE A 9 -6.13 28.09 6.05
N SER A 10 -6.94 27.05 5.99
CA SER A 10 -6.51 25.67 6.19
C SER A 10 -6.93 24.81 4.99
N HIS A 11 -5.98 24.14 4.39
CA HIS A 11 -6.25 23.17 3.33
C HIS A 11 -6.68 21.84 3.96
N ASP A 12 -7.91 21.41 3.65
CA ASP A 12 -8.37 20.07 4.03
C ASP A 12 -7.52 19.00 3.29
N ILE A 13 -7.16 17.92 3.97
CA ILE A 13 -6.21 16.92 3.49
C ILE A 13 -6.76 15.49 3.56
N GLY A 14 -6.52 14.72 2.51
CA GLY A 14 -6.70 13.27 2.50
C GLY A 14 -5.35 12.59 2.71
N ILE A 15 -5.30 11.60 3.57
CA ILE A 15 -4.09 10.86 3.89
C ILE A 15 -4.31 9.37 3.60
N ASP A 16 -3.44 8.80 2.80
CA ASP A 16 -3.20 7.37 2.76
C ASP A 16 -2.00 7.10 3.68
N LEU A 17 -2.28 6.53 4.86
CA LEU A 17 -1.28 6.26 5.88
C LEU A 17 -0.76 4.82 5.74
N GLY A 18 -0.12 4.54 4.61
CA GLY A 18 0.35 3.20 4.29
C GLY A 18 1.62 2.78 5.05
N THR A 19 1.79 1.46 5.23
CA THR A 19 2.96 0.87 5.91
C THR A 19 4.28 1.19 5.21
N ALA A 20 4.30 1.23 3.88
CA ALA A 20 5.51 1.50 3.10
C ALA A 20 5.66 2.99 2.74
N ASN A 21 4.58 3.63 2.33
CA ASN A 21 4.55 5.02 1.90
C ASN A 21 3.34 5.74 2.48
N THR A 22 3.51 7.01 2.79
CA THR A 22 2.44 7.94 3.13
C THR A 22 2.21 8.89 1.97
N LEU A 23 0.97 8.98 1.50
CA LEU A 23 0.57 9.90 0.45
C LEU A 23 -0.43 10.91 1.00
N ILE A 24 -0.28 12.18 0.58
CA ILE A 24 -1.20 13.24 1.00
C ILE A 24 -1.78 13.95 -0.22
N TRP A 25 -3.08 14.01 -0.23
CA TRP A 25 -3.88 14.78 -1.15
C TRP A 25 -4.36 16.06 -0.48
N VAL A 26 -4.30 17.17 -1.19
CA VAL A 26 -4.75 18.48 -0.72
C VAL A 26 -5.85 18.98 -1.63
N LYS A 27 -6.93 19.49 -1.05
CA LYS A 27 -8.05 20.06 -1.81
C LYS A 27 -7.54 21.12 -2.79
N ASP A 28 -8.03 21.06 -4.03
CA ASP A 28 -7.68 21.93 -5.15
C ASP A 28 -6.21 21.86 -5.65
N LYS A 29 -5.35 21.05 -5.00
CA LYS A 29 -3.94 20.86 -5.41
C LYS A 29 -3.61 19.43 -5.84
N GLY A 30 -4.46 18.46 -5.49
CA GLY A 30 -4.19 17.05 -5.76
C GLY A 30 -3.16 16.44 -4.80
N ILE A 31 -2.42 15.43 -5.26
CA ILE A 31 -1.41 14.74 -4.45
C ILE A 31 -0.15 15.58 -4.36
N VAL A 32 0.19 16.04 -3.15
CA VAL A 32 1.32 16.95 -2.89
C VAL A 32 2.49 16.28 -2.16
N ILE A 33 2.24 15.15 -1.46
CA ILE A 33 3.27 14.40 -0.74
C ILE A 33 3.20 12.93 -1.15
N ARG A 34 4.37 12.35 -1.44
CA ARG A 34 4.60 10.92 -1.65
C ARG A 34 5.92 10.58 -0.98
N GLU A 35 5.85 10.09 0.25
CA GLU A 35 7.03 9.87 1.08
C GLU A 35 6.99 8.49 1.73
N PRO A 36 8.15 7.82 1.93
CA PRO A 36 8.21 6.59 2.70
C PRO A 36 7.75 6.80 4.13
N SER A 37 7.00 5.85 4.69
CA SER A 37 6.55 5.84 6.09
C SER A 37 7.69 5.40 7.02
N VAL A 38 8.73 6.24 7.13
CA VAL A 38 9.92 5.99 7.94
C VAL A 38 10.27 7.24 8.74
N VAL A 39 10.63 7.03 10.00
CA VAL A 39 11.09 8.10 10.90
C VAL A 39 12.46 7.71 11.47
N ALA A 40 13.44 8.61 11.39
CA ALA A 40 14.73 8.47 12.07
C ALA A 40 14.72 9.31 13.34
N MET A 41 15.09 8.69 14.46
CA MET A 41 15.11 9.36 15.76
C MET A 41 16.30 8.97 16.61
N HIS A 42 16.67 9.82 17.56
CA HIS A 42 17.68 9.51 18.55
C HIS A 42 17.14 8.50 19.58
N LYS A 43 17.83 7.38 19.75
CA LYS A 43 17.35 6.22 20.55
C LYS A 43 16.96 6.57 21.98
N LYS A 44 17.76 7.41 22.68
CA LYS A 44 17.52 7.75 24.08
C LYS A 44 16.54 8.92 24.27
N THR A 45 16.71 9.99 23.48
CA THR A 45 15.94 11.23 23.67
C THR A 45 14.63 11.26 22.85
N LYS A 46 14.43 10.27 21.96
CA LYS A 46 13.30 10.22 21.04
C LYS A 46 13.16 11.45 20.12
N LYS A 47 14.19 12.31 20.08
CA LYS A 47 14.19 13.48 19.21
C LYS A 47 14.19 13.00 17.75
N ILE A 48 13.24 13.51 16.97
CA ILE A 48 13.13 13.26 15.53
C ILE A 48 14.30 13.92 14.80
N ILE A 49 14.93 13.18 13.88
CA ILE A 49 16.10 13.60 13.09
C ILE A 49 15.69 13.80 11.64
N ALA A 50 14.91 12.87 11.10
CA ALA A 50 14.44 12.90 9.72
C ALA A 50 13.12 12.13 9.57
N ILE A 51 12.33 12.48 8.57
CA ILE A 51 11.08 11.81 8.20
C ILE A 51 11.09 11.55 6.70
N GLY A 52 10.40 10.50 6.24
CA GLY A 52 10.20 10.23 4.83
C GLY A 52 11.47 9.79 4.12
N THR A 53 11.72 10.37 2.95
CA THR A 53 12.84 10.03 2.05
C THR A 53 14.20 10.17 2.74
N GLU A 54 14.41 11.21 3.53
CA GLU A 54 15.66 11.39 4.27
C GLU A 54 15.86 10.29 5.31
N ALA A 55 14.81 9.91 6.04
CA ALA A 55 14.88 8.80 6.99
C ALA A 55 15.11 7.44 6.27
N LYS A 56 14.45 7.20 5.13
CA LYS A 56 14.65 5.97 4.32
C LYS A 56 16.10 5.82 3.85
N ARG A 57 16.79 6.91 3.52
CA ARG A 57 18.22 6.91 3.15
C ARG A 57 19.14 6.46 4.29
N MET A 58 18.67 6.60 5.53
CA MET A 58 19.42 6.25 6.74
C MET A 58 19.24 4.79 7.15
N VAL A 59 18.22 4.08 6.66
CA VAL A 59 17.93 2.68 7.00
C VAL A 59 19.16 1.80 6.76
N GLY A 60 19.56 1.04 7.79
CA GLY A 60 20.71 0.12 7.76
C GLY A 60 22.10 0.80 7.77
N LYS A 61 22.15 2.13 7.95
CA LYS A 61 23.43 2.90 7.92
C LYS A 61 23.62 3.77 9.16
N THR A 62 22.73 3.70 10.13
CA THR A 62 22.77 4.56 11.33
C THR A 62 23.76 4.07 12.37
N PRO A 63 24.42 4.99 13.10
CA PRO A 63 25.17 4.62 14.29
C PRO A 63 24.23 4.12 15.42
N PRO A 64 24.74 3.43 16.46
CA PRO A 64 23.89 2.84 17.52
C PRO A 64 23.01 3.81 18.28
N SER A 65 23.32 5.12 18.25
CA SER A 65 22.55 6.19 18.89
C SER A 65 21.31 6.64 18.10
N ILE A 66 21.21 6.27 16.84
CA ILE A 66 20.12 6.62 15.93
C ILE A 66 19.40 5.35 15.50
N ILE A 67 18.07 5.36 15.56
CA ILE A 67 17.24 4.28 15.06
C ILE A 67 16.33 4.81 13.96
N THR A 68 16.07 3.97 12.97
CA THR A 68 15.01 4.18 11.98
C THR A 68 13.85 3.25 12.34
N VAL A 69 12.65 3.80 12.40
CA VAL A 69 11.42 3.06 12.72
C VAL A 69 10.41 3.25 11.62
N SER A 70 9.64 2.19 11.34
CA SER A 70 8.41 2.30 10.55
C SER A 70 7.27 2.55 11.53
N PRO A 71 6.60 3.72 11.47
CA PRO A 71 5.51 4.08 12.38
C PRO A 71 4.35 3.10 12.34
N LEU A 72 4.16 2.47 11.17
CA LEU A 72 3.11 1.49 10.91
C LEU A 72 3.70 0.13 10.57
N LYS A 73 3.01 -0.94 10.99
CA LYS A 73 3.30 -2.33 10.62
C LYS A 73 1.99 -3.06 10.37
N GLY A 74 1.90 -3.76 9.24
CA GLY A 74 0.69 -4.48 8.89
C GLY A 74 -0.56 -3.59 8.94
N GLY A 75 -0.46 -2.36 8.40
CA GLY A 75 -1.56 -1.40 8.31
C GLY A 75 -1.96 -0.69 9.62
N VAL A 76 -1.33 -1.01 10.75
CA VAL A 76 -1.70 -0.44 12.06
C VAL A 76 -0.54 0.34 12.69
N ILE A 77 -0.86 1.25 13.62
CA ILE A 77 0.15 2.03 14.35
C ILE A 77 0.99 1.09 15.23
N ALA A 78 2.29 1.04 14.96
CA ALA A 78 3.28 0.30 15.74
C ALA A 78 4.06 1.19 16.71
N ASP A 79 4.18 2.49 16.39
CA ASP A 79 4.81 3.51 17.24
C ASP A 79 3.99 4.80 17.15
N PHE A 80 3.23 5.10 18.21
CA PHE A 80 2.33 6.25 18.25
C PHE A 80 3.07 7.58 18.12
N ASP A 81 4.19 7.74 18.85
CA ASP A 81 4.97 8.98 18.84
C ASP A 81 5.58 9.26 17.46
N ALA A 82 6.08 8.21 16.81
CA ALA A 82 6.61 8.33 15.45
C ALA A 82 5.50 8.65 14.43
N THR A 83 4.31 8.04 14.58
CA THR A 83 3.14 8.31 13.73
C THR A 83 2.67 9.74 13.91
N LEU A 84 2.51 10.19 15.17
CA LEU A 84 2.13 11.55 15.50
C LEU A 84 3.13 12.56 14.91
N ALA A 85 4.43 12.33 15.08
CA ALA A 85 5.46 13.20 14.54
C ALA A 85 5.42 13.27 13.02
N MET A 86 5.17 12.14 12.36
CA MET A 86 5.07 12.05 10.89
C MET A 86 3.84 12.82 10.37
N ILE A 87 2.67 12.61 10.96
CA ILE A 87 1.44 13.33 10.56
C ILE A 87 1.59 14.83 10.83
N SER A 88 2.11 15.22 12.00
CA SER A 88 2.35 16.62 12.37
C SER A 88 3.28 17.31 11.37
N TYR A 89 4.37 16.64 11.00
CA TYR A 89 5.32 17.13 10.01
C TYR A 89 4.66 17.38 8.65
N TYR A 90 3.85 16.43 8.18
CA TYR A 90 3.20 16.58 6.88
C TYR A 90 2.09 17.65 6.88
N ILE A 91 1.32 17.77 7.99
CA ILE A 91 0.36 18.88 8.14
C ILE A 91 1.10 20.21 8.07
N GLN A 92 2.25 20.33 8.73
CA GLN A 92 3.08 21.53 8.70
C GLN A 92 3.58 21.84 7.28
N VAL A 93 4.19 20.87 6.59
CA VAL A 93 4.71 21.03 5.23
C VAL A 93 3.63 21.50 4.25
N VAL A 94 2.43 20.91 4.32
CA VAL A 94 1.29 21.31 3.46
C VAL A 94 0.90 22.78 3.66
N HIS A 95 1.02 23.30 4.88
CA HIS A 95 0.59 24.64 5.23
C HIS A 95 1.72 25.69 5.19
N GLU A 96 2.99 25.27 5.18
CA GLU A 96 4.12 26.19 4.99
C GLU A 96 4.23 26.72 3.54
N VAL A 97 3.84 25.90 2.58
CA VAL A 97 3.93 26.24 1.15
C VAL A 97 2.73 27.10 0.73
N GLY A 98 2.89 28.41 0.81
CA GLY A 98 1.95 29.38 0.22
C GLY A 98 1.02 30.12 1.20
N ASN A 99 1.20 30.00 2.51
CA ASN A 99 0.41 30.75 3.48
C ASN A 99 1.16 31.94 4.09
N VAL A 100 0.49 33.09 4.10
CA VAL A 100 0.95 34.33 4.73
C VAL A 100 0.78 34.29 6.26
N LEU A 101 0.02 33.33 6.79
CA LEU A 101 -0.31 33.21 8.21
C LEU A 101 0.52 32.12 8.91
N PRO A 102 0.76 32.27 10.22
CA PRO A 102 1.47 31.25 10.98
C PRO A 102 0.78 29.90 10.91
N VAL A 103 1.54 28.84 10.64
CA VAL A 103 1.08 27.41 10.57
C VAL A 103 0.28 27.00 11.81
N ALA A 104 0.58 27.58 12.97
CA ALA A 104 -0.14 27.34 14.23
C ALA A 104 -1.66 27.60 14.17
N TRP A 105 -2.15 28.32 13.16
CA TRP A 105 -3.57 28.62 12.96
C TRP A 105 -4.24 27.73 11.91
N SER A 106 -3.45 26.92 11.22
CA SER A 106 -3.96 25.96 10.23
C SER A 106 -4.46 24.70 10.93
N ARG A 107 -5.77 24.49 10.92
CA ARG A 107 -6.43 23.30 11.47
C ARG A 107 -7.27 22.62 10.38
N PRO A 108 -6.69 21.68 9.62
CA PRO A 108 -7.41 21.02 8.53
C PRO A 108 -8.47 20.04 9.03
N ARG A 109 -9.47 19.78 8.19
CA ARG A 109 -10.19 18.51 8.22
C ARG A 109 -9.29 17.47 7.57
N VAL A 110 -9.25 16.27 8.16
CA VAL A 110 -8.41 15.17 7.67
C VAL A 110 -9.28 13.94 7.41
N VAL A 111 -9.14 13.31 6.24
CA VAL A 111 -9.68 11.97 5.98
C VAL A 111 -8.52 11.01 5.84
N ILE A 112 -8.53 9.92 6.60
CA ILE A 112 -7.45 8.92 6.63
C ILE A 112 -7.99 7.56 6.20
N GLY A 113 -7.27 6.90 5.26
CA GLY A 113 -7.48 5.50 4.95
C GLY A 113 -7.03 4.59 6.08
N ILE A 114 -7.83 3.58 6.41
CA ILE A 114 -7.50 2.53 7.38
C ILE A 114 -7.84 1.16 6.81
N PRO A 115 -7.11 0.10 7.19
CA PRO A 115 -7.49 -1.27 6.82
C PRO A 115 -8.91 -1.63 7.28
N SER A 116 -9.57 -2.54 6.57
CA SER A 116 -10.96 -2.91 6.86
C SER A 116 -11.12 -3.71 8.16
N SER A 117 -10.08 -4.39 8.61
CA SER A 117 -10.12 -5.27 9.79
C SER A 117 -9.48 -4.69 11.06
N VAL A 118 -9.30 -3.35 11.12
CA VAL A 118 -8.76 -2.71 12.33
C VAL A 118 -9.72 -2.79 13.50
N THR A 119 -9.17 -3.04 14.69
CA THR A 119 -9.92 -3.00 15.95
C THR A 119 -10.36 -1.57 16.29
N GLU A 120 -11.33 -1.43 17.20
CA GLU A 120 -11.75 -0.10 17.69
C GLU A 120 -10.60 0.67 18.36
N VAL A 121 -9.69 -0.04 19.03
CA VAL A 121 -8.53 0.57 19.69
C VAL A 121 -7.55 1.12 18.64
N GLU A 122 -7.22 0.34 17.61
CA GLU A 122 -6.36 0.76 16.52
C GLU A 122 -6.97 1.94 15.74
N ARG A 123 -8.28 1.89 15.49
CA ARG A 123 -9.04 2.98 14.86
C ARG A 123 -8.97 4.26 15.68
N SER A 124 -9.22 4.15 17.00
CA SER A 124 -9.13 5.29 17.91
C SER A 124 -7.73 5.87 17.96
N ALA A 125 -6.67 5.04 17.91
CA ALA A 125 -5.29 5.50 17.88
C ALA A 125 -4.97 6.34 16.63
N VAL A 126 -5.45 5.95 15.45
CA VAL A 126 -5.28 6.73 14.22
C VAL A 126 -6.01 8.07 14.30
N TRP A 127 -7.26 8.03 14.79
CA TRP A 127 -8.07 9.23 14.99
C TRP A 127 -7.43 10.21 15.99
N GLU A 128 -6.96 9.71 17.13
CA GLU A 128 -6.28 10.50 18.15
C GLU A 128 -4.96 11.08 17.65
N ALA A 129 -4.17 10.29 16.90
CA ALA A 129 -2.93 10.77 16.30
C ALA A 129 -3.19 11.95 15.35
N ALA A 130 -4.24 11.88 14.54
CA ALA A 130 -4.62 12.97 13.63
C ALA A 130 -5.02 14.25 14.37
N LEU A 131 -5.85 14.14 15.42
CA LEU A 131 -6.25 15.29 16.24
C LEU A 131 -5.07 15.89 17.00
N SER A 132 -4.23 15.04 17.58
CA SER A 132 -3.02 15.45 18.30
C SER A 132 -1.99 16.10 17.37
N ALA A 133 -1.97 15.71 16.10
CA ALA A 133 -1.14 16.33 15.07
C ALA A 133 -1.64 17.71 14.59
N GLY A 134 -2.81 18.17 15.08
CA GLY A 134 -3.35 19.51 14.81
C GLY A 134 -4.56 19.54 13.88
N ALA A 135 -5.12 18.40 13.47
CA ALA A 135 -6.38 18.38 12.75
C ALA A 135 -7.53 18.96 13.62
N ARG A 136 -8.44 19.72 13.02
CA ARG A 136 -9.66 20.18 13.72
C ARG A 136 -10.73 19.08 13.77
N GLU A 137 -10.78 18.25 12.73
CA GLU A 137 -11.68 17.11 12.59
C GLU A 137 -10.94 16.00 11.86
N ALA A 138 -11.08 14.78 12.31
CA ALA A 138 -10.54 13.59 11.66
C ALA A 138 -11.67 12.62 11.32
N PHE A 139 -11.64 12.11 10.10
CA PHE A 139 -12.55 11.11 9.58
C PHE A 139 -11.74 9.92 9.08
N LEU A 140 -12.28 8.74 9.27
CA LEU A 140 -11.67 7.50 8.82
C LEU A 140 -12.51 6.88 7.72
N ILE A 141 -11.87 6.25 6.76
CA ILE A 141 -12.49 5.49 5.68
C ILE A 141 -11.71 4.20 5.45
N GLU A 142 -12.40 3.11 5.18
CA GLU A 142 -11.74 1.85 4.86
C GLU A 142 -11.01 1.92 3.52
N GLU A 143 -9.76 1.45 3.47
CA GLU A 143 -8.90 1.50 2.28
C GLU A 143 -9.55 0.94 1.00
N PRO A 144 -10.23 -0.24 1.03
CA PRO A 144 -10.89 -0.75 -0.17
C PRO A 144 -12.02 0.18 -0.67
N MET A 145 -12.77 0.80 0.25
CA MET A 145 -13.81 1.77 -0.10
C MET A 145 -13.19 3.04 -0.70
N ALA A 146 -12.13 3.54 -0.09
CA ALA A 146 -11.38 4.68 -0.61
C ALA A 146 -10.80 4.36 -2.00
N ALA A 147 -10.19 3.20 -2.19
CA ALA A 147 -9.64 2.75 -3.46
C ALA A 147 -10.71 2.72 -4.57
N ALA A 148 -11.88 2.12 -4.29
CA ALA A 148 -13.01 2.08 -5.25
C ALA A 148 -13.47 3.49 -5.64
N ILE A 149 -13.62 4.40 -4.65
CA ILE A 149 -13.97 5.81 -4.89
C ILE A 149 -12.88 6.50 -5.70
N GLY A 150 -11.60 6.23 -5.38
CA GLY A 150 -10.44 6.75 -6.09
C GLY A 150 -10.40 6.33 -7.56
N GLU A 151 -10.89 5.16 -7.90
CA GLU A 151 -11.02 4.64 -9.26
C GLU A 151 -12.36 5.00 -9.94
N LYS A 152 -13.18 5.86 -9.32
CA LYS A 152 -14.50 6.30 -9.83
C LYS A 152 -15.51 5.15 -9.99
N VAL A 153 -15.36 4.09 -9.22
CA VAL A 153 -16.34 3.02 -9.18
C VAL A 153 -17.65 3.54 -8.56
N SER A 154 -18.79 3.13 -9.10
CA SER A 154 -20.11 3.45 -8.55
C SER A 154 -20.40 2.63 -7.29
N VAL A 155 -19.76 2.97 -6.17
CA VAL A 155 -19.87 2.20 -4.91
C VAL A 155 -21.30 2.11 -4.35
N PHE A 156 -22.20 3.00 -4.76
CA PHE A 156 -23.61 3.01 -4.32
C PHE A 156 -24.55 2.21 -5.23
N ALA A 157 -24.05 1.67 -6.32
CA ALA A 157 -24.85 0.80 -7.19
C ALA A 157 -25.24 -0.49 -6.45
N PRO A 158 -26.39 -1.10 -6.79
CA PRO A 158 -26.80 -2.39 -6.21
C PRO A 158 -26.07 -3.58 -6.84
N THR A 159 -24.89 -3.34 -7.40
CA THR A 159 -24.02 -4.34 -8.03
C THR A 159 -22.81 -4.61 -7.16
N GLY A 160 -22.39 -5.87 -7.07
CA GLY A 160 -21.19 -6.26 -6.34
C GLY A 160 -19.92 -5.88 -7.10
N MET A 161 -18.96 -5.23 -6.41
CA MET A 161 -17.63 -4.97 -6.91
C MET A 161 -16.61 -5.52 -5.93
N MET A 162 -15.68 -6.33 -6.42
CA MET A 162 -14.57 -6.83 -5.62
C MET A 162 -13.34 -5.94 -5.82
N VAL A 163 -12.74 -5.52 -4.72
CA VAL A 163 -11.51 -4.73 -4.68
C VAL A 163 -10.43 -5.57 -3.99
N VAL A 164 -9.26 -5.61 -4.60
CA VAL A 164 -8.04 -6.21 -4.02
C VAL A 164 -6.96 -5.15 -4.04
N ASP A 165 -6.62 -4.64 -2.87
CA ASP A 165 -5.57 -3.65 -2.67
C ASP A 165 -4.35 -4.35 -2.04
N ILE A 166 -3.27 -4.52 -2.82
CA ILE A 166 -2.03 -5.12 -2.34
C ILE A 166 -1.06 -4.00 -1.99
N GLY A 167 -1.04 -3.63 -0.74
CA GLY A 167 -0.20 -2.56 -0.21
C GLY A 167 1.25 -2.96 0.07
N GLY A 168 1.89 -2.20 0.97
CA GLY A 168 3.24 -2.52 1.47
C GLY A 168 3.22 -3.53 2.61
N GLY A 169 2.29 -3.40 3.55
CA GLY A 169 2.18 -4.23 4.76
C GLY A 169 0.92 -5.07 4.84
N THR A 170 -0.12 -4.72 4.09
CA THR A 170 -1.42 -5.40 4.07
C THR A 170 -1.90 -5.64 2.66
N THR A 171 -2.69 -6.70 2.49
CA THR A 171 -3.55 -6.91 1.33
C THR A 171 -4.99 -6.85 1.80
N GLU A 172 -5.71 -5.82 1.33
CA GLU A 172 -7.12 -5.60 1.62
C GLU A 172 -7.97 -6.19 0.50
N ILE A 173 -8.89 -7.06 0.87
CA ILE A 173 -9.81 -7.72 -0.06
C ILE A 173 -11.21 -7.43 0.41
N ALA A 174 -12.05 -6.82 -0.41
CA ALA A 174 -13.42 -6.46 -0.03
C ALA A 174 -14.39 -6.57 -1.20
N ILE A 175 -15.64 -6.92 -0.88
CA ILE A 175 -16.79 -6.82 -1.77
C ILE A 175 -17.63 -5.64 -1.31
N ILE A 176 -17.84 -4.69 -2.21
CA ILE A 176 -18.57 -3.44 -1.98
C ILE A 176 -19.88 -3.49 -2.76
N SER A 177 -20.98 -3.10 -2.12
CA SER A 177 -22.30 -2.92 -2.75
C SER A 177 -23.11 -1.92 -1.94
N LEU A 178 -23.97 -1.12 -2.60
CA LEU A 178 -24.90 -0.17 -1.97
C LEU A 178 -24.23 0.81 -0.98
N GLY A 179 -22.96 1.13 -1.20
CA GLY A 179 -22.18 2.05 -0.38
C GLY A 179 -21.63 1.47 0.91
N GLY A 180 -21.68 0.15 1.07
CA GLY A 180 -21.12 -0.59 2.22
C GLY A 180 -20.18 -1.72 1.80
N ILE A 181 -19.30 -2.11 2.70
CA ILE A 181 -18.53 -3.34 2.57
C ILE A 181 -19.39 -4.50 3.05
N VAL A 182 -19.63 -5.48 2.17
CA VAL A 182 -20.45 -6.65 2.45
C VAL A 182 -19.63 -7.74 3.12
N VAL A 183 -18.46 -8.02 2.56
CA VAL A 183 -17.48 -8.98 3.09
C VAL A 183 -16.10 -8.38 2.90
N SER A 184 -15.22 -8.52 3.87
CA SER A 184 -13.82 -8.08 3.75
C SER A 184 -12.86 -8.98 4.51
N LYS A 185 -11.62 -9.01 4.04
CA LYS A 185 -10.49 -9.66 4.69
C LYS A 185 -9.25 -8.82 4.52
N SER A 186 -8.54 -8.62 5.62
CA SER A 186 -7.22 -7.99 5.63
C SER A 186 -6.17 -9.06 5.94
N LEU A 187 -5.18 -9.18 5.07
CA LEU A 187 -4.04 -10.06 5.25
C LEU A 187 -2.81 -9.21 5.60
N LYS A 188 -2.04 -9.61 6.61
CA LYS A 188 -0.74 -8.99 6.92
C LYS A 188 0.38 -9.55 6.02
N VAL A 189 0.04 -9.77 4.77
CA VAL A 189 0.89 -10.35 3.72
C VAL A 189 0.79 -9.47 2.48
N ALA A 190 1.89 -8.81 2.12
CA ALA A 190 1.94 -7.85 1.02
C ALA A 190 3.39 -7.59 0.57
N GLY A 191 3.70 -6.40 0.09
CA GLY A 191 4.99 -6.05 -0.49
C GLY A 191 6.20 -6.30 0.42
N GLN A 192 6.09 -6.07 1.74
CA GLN A 192 7.17 -6.31 2.70
C GLN A 192 7.42 -7.81 2.90
N GLU A 193 6.36 -8.63 2.96
CA GLU A 193 6.52 -10.08 3.05
C GLU A 193 7.13 -10.67 1.77
N MET A 194 6.85 -10.07 0.61
CA MET A 194 7.54 -10.40 -0.64
C MET A 194 9.06 -10.11 -0.54
N ASP A 195 9.45 -8.98 0.04
CA ASP A 195 10.86 -8.63 0.24
C ASP A 195 11.53 -9.59 1.23
N ASN A 196 10.87 -9.92 2.33
CA ASN A 196 11.33 -10.89 3.32
C ASN A 196 11.52 -12.29 2.72
N ALA A 197 10.58 -12.72 1.87
CA ALA A 197 10.66 -14.00 1.17
C ALA A 197 11.89 -14.06 0.23
N ILE A 198 12.17 -12.97 -0.48
CA ILE A 198 13.38 -12.87 -1.32
C ILE A 198 14.65 -12.92 -0.46
N ILE A 199 14.71 -12.18 0.66
CA ILE A 199 15.86 -12.21 1.59
C ILE A 199 16.07 -13.62 2.11
N HIS A 200 15.00 -14.30 2.52
CA HIS A 200 15.05 -15.64 3.06
C HIS A 200 15.53 -16.65 2.01
N TYR A 201 14.97 -16.61 0.81
CA TYR A 201 15.34 -17.46 -0.31
C TYR A 201 16.83 -17.32 -0.66
N VAL A 202 17.30 -16.07 -0.83
CA VAL A 202 18.70 -15.78 -1.19
C VAL A 202 19.65 -16.22 -0.08
N ARG A 203 19.26 -16.07 1.18
CA ARG A 203 20.04 -16.54 2.32
C ARG A 203 20.18 -18.06 2.32
N LEU A 204 19.08 -18.78 2.12
CA LEU A 204 19.10 -20.26 2.15
C LEU A 204 19.74 -20.88 0.92
N ARG A 205 19.45 -20.35 -0.26
CA ARG A 205 19.90 -20.93 -1.52
C ARG A 205 21.33 -20.57 -1.88
N HIS A 206 21.76 -19.35 -1.55
CA HIS A 206 23.03 -18.78 -2.00
C HIS A 206 23.98 -18.39 -0.88
N GLY A 207 23.60 -18.53 0.38
CA GLY A 207 24.42 -18.14 1.52
C GLY A 207 24.75 -16.64 1.56
N LEU A 208 23.88 -15.78 1.00
CA LEU A 208 24.11 -14.34 0.93
C LEU A 208 23.14 -13.58 1.86
N ILE A 209 23.68 -12.76 2.75
CA ILE A 209 22.91 -11.81 3.56
C ILE A 209 22.80 -10.51 2.79
N MET A 210 21.55 -10.11 2.49
CA MET A 210 21.20 -8.84 1.82
C MET A 210 20.23 -8.02 2.65
N GLY A 211 20.18 -6.71 2.43
CA GLY A 211 19.28 -5.80 3.14
C GLY A 211 17.92 -5.69 2.44
N GLU A 212 16.91 -5.22 3.20
CA GLU A 212 15.53 -5.02 2.74
C GLU A 212 15.44 -4.17 1.47
N LYS A 213 16.16 -3.04 1.42
CA LYS A 213 16.19 -2.18 0.23
C LYS A 213 16.66 -2.92 -1.02
N THR A 214 17.68 -3.79 -0.89
CA THR A 214 18.19 -4.57 -2.03
C THR A 214 17.15 -5.58 -2.50
N ALA A 215 16.39 -6.19 -1.58
CA ALA A 215 15.31 -7.11 -1.90
C ALA A 215 14.16 -6.39 -2.62
N GLU A 216 13.74 -5.22 -2.13
CA GLU A 216 12.75 -4.36 -2.76
C GLU A 216 13.17 -3.98 -4.19
N ASP A 217 14.41 -3.52 -4.38
CA ASP A 217 14.96 -3.18 -5.70
C ASP A 217 14.95 -4.38 -6.66
N VAL A 218 15.28 -5.57 -6.19
CA VAL A 218 15.25 -6.81 -6.97
C VAL A 218 13.80 -7.19 -7.34
N LYS A 219 12.89 -7.17 -6.37
CA LYS A 219 11.46 -7.42 -6.60
C LYS A 219 10.92 -6.53 -7.70
N ILE A 220 11.17 -5.23 -7.62
CA ILE A 220 10.69 -4.24 -8.60
C ILE A 220 11.33 -4.49 -9.98
N LYS A 221 12.61 -4.83 -10.02
CA LYS A 221 13.37 -4.94 -11.27
C LYS A 221 13.09 -6.22 -12.05
N ILE A 222 13.03 -7.36 -11.36
CA ILE A 222 12.94 -8.68 -11.99
C ILE A 222 11.88 -9.59 -11.37
N GLY A 223 11.09 -9.11 -10.39
CA GLY A 223 10.01 -9.88 -9.78
C GLY A 223 8.90 -10.19 -10.77
N SER A 224 8.34 -11.39 -10.68
CA SER A 224 7.24 -11.85 -11.51
C SER A 224 6.38 -12.84 -10.75
N ALA A 225 5.07 -12.69 -10.82
CA ALA A 225 4.10 -13.59 -10.20
C ALA A 225 3.71 -14.75 -11.12
N PHE A 226 3.84 -14.57 -12.43
CA PHE A 226 3.33 -15.50 -13.42
C PHE A 226 4.25 -15.59 -14.63
N GLN A 227 4.40 -16.79 -15.15
CA GLN A 227 5.07 -17.02 -16.42
C GLN A 227 4.03 -17.46 -17.45
N PRO A 228 3.77 -16.65 -18.47
CA PRO A 228 2.88 -17.06 -19.55
C PRO A 228 3.36 -18.37 -20.15
N ARG A 229 2.49 -19.36 -20.26
CA ARG A 229 2.81 -20.57 -21.05
C ARG A 229 3.06 -20.12 -22.48
N LEU A 230 4.27 -20.37 -22.98
CA LEU A 230 4.57 -20.18 -24.40
C LEU A 230 3.48 -20.92 -25.21
N LYS A 231 2.63 -20.19 -25.92
CA LYS A 231 1.83 -20.78 -26.97
C LYS A 231 2.85 -21.25 -28.01
N VAL A 232 3.15 -22.54 -28.02
CA VAL A 232 3.84 -23.15 -29.14
C VAL A 232 2.92 -22.96 -30.34
N ALA A 233 3.20 -21.93 -31.14
CA ALA A 233 2.54 -21.78 -32.42
C ALA A 233 2.95 -23.00 -33.23
N ARG A 234 2.03 -23.95 -33.35
CA ARG A 234 2.15 -24.99 -34.37
C ARG A 234 1.99 -24.31 -35.73
N SER A 235 3.09 -23.82 -36.27
CA SER A 235 3.15 -23.55 -37.71
C SER A 235 3.26 -24.88 -38.40
N GLU A 236 2.17 -25.38 -38.93
CA GLU A 236 2.20 -26.45 -39.93
C GLU A 236 2.97 -25.91 -41.15
N GLY A 237 4.20 -26.33 -41.36
CA GLY A 237 4.84 -26.21 -42.64
C GLY A 237 6.17 -25.50 -42.81
N SER A 238 6.98 -25.22 -41.78
CA SER A 238 8.38 -24.85 -42.06
C SER A 238 9.29 -25.24 -40.86
N GLY A 239 10.31 -26.03 -41.17
CA GLY A 239 11.20 -26.67 -40.20
C GLY A 239 12.26 -25.77 -39.57
N GLU A 240 11.94 -24.49 -39.31
CA GLU A 240 12.79 -23.60 -38.53
C GLU A 240 12.14 -23.29 -37.20
N LYS A 241 12.68 -23.90 -36.14
CA LYS A 241 12.40 -23.53 -34.74
C LYS A 241 13.02 -22.16 -34.46
N SER A 242 12.31 -21.08 -34.74
CA SER A 242 12.66 -19.79 -34.16
C SER A 242 12.32 -19.83 -32.67
N ASN A 243 13.24 -20.33 -31.86
CA ASN A 243 13.29 -20.08 -30.45
C ASN A 243 13.63 -18.59 -30.25
N GLU A 244 12.68 -17.68 -30.42
CA GLU A 244 12.76 -16.38 -29.78
C GLU A 244 12.59 -16.62 -28.27
N GLY A 245 13.69 -17.04 -27.65
CA GLY A 245 13.76 -17.24 -26.22
C GLY A 245 13.40 -15.94 -25.51
N ILE A 246 12.35 -15.96 -24.71
CA ILE A 246 12.08 -14.88 -23.76
C ILE A 246 13.37 -14.66 -23.00
N LYS A 247 14.00 -13.49 -23.21
CA LYS A 247 15.23 -13.12 -22.51
C LYS A 247 14.91 -13.05 -21.02
N GLU A 248 15.36 -14.04 -20.26
CA GLU A 248 15.17 -14.08 -18.81
C GLU A 248 15.79 -12.84 -18.18
N LYS A 249 15.01 -12.12 -17.37
CA LYS A 249 15.49 -10.93 -16.64
C LYS A 249 16.43 -11.38 -15.54
N MET A 250 17.51 -10.63 -15.35
CA MET A 250 18.50 -10.88 -14.32
C MET A 250 18.87 -9.60 -13.58
N ALA A 251 19.23 -9.72 -12.30
CA ALA A 251 19.77 -8.64 -11.48
C ALA A 251 21.03 -9.10 -10.76
N VAL A 252 22.00 -8.18 -10.63
CA VAL A 252 23.19 -8.41 -9.78
C VAL A 252 22.93 -7.75 -8.44
N VAL A 253 23.03 -8.54 -7.37
CA VAL A 253 22.93 -8.11 -5.98
C VAL A 253 24.26 -8.20 -5.28
N ARG A 254 24.42 -7.39 -4.24
CA ARG A 254 25.59 -7.40 -3.38
C ARG A 254 25.16 -7.58 -1.93
N GLY A 255 25.92 -8.38 -1.21
CA GLY A 255 25.66 -8.65 0.19
C GLY A 255 26.89 -9.19 0.88
N ARG A 256 26.67 -9.80 2.04
CA ARG A 256 27.73 -10.45 2.82
C ARG A 256 27.54 -11.96 2.74
N ASP A 257 28.59 -12.65 2.36
CA ASP A 257 28.65 -14.11 2.38
C ASP A 257 28.55 -14.63 3.82
N ILE A 258 27.72 -15.65 4.04
CA ILE A 258 27.48 -16.20 5.39
C ILE A 258 28.71 -16.92 5.95
N GLU A 259 29.41 -17.66 5.10
CA GLU A 259 30.55 -18.49 5.52
C GLU A 259 31.79 -17.67 5.81
N THR A 260 32.13 -16.76 4.89
CA THR A 260 33.40 -16.00 4.95
C THR A 260 33.25 -14.64 5.64
N GLY A 261 32.02 -14.13 5.76
CA GLY A 261 31.76 -12.78 6.26
C GLY A 261 32.14 -11.65 5.29
N LEU A 262 32.69 -11.98 4.12
CA LEU A 262 33.22 -11.02 3.13
C LEU A 262 32.10 -10.53 2.17
N PRO A 263 32.29 -9.36 1.53
CA PRO A 263 31.43 -8.90 0.46
C PRO A 263 31.39 -9.88 -0.70
N LYS A 264 30.18 -10.20 -1.17
CA LYS A 264 29.93 -11.12 -2.31
C LYS A 264 28.90 -10.50 -3.25
N SER A 265 29.09 -10.71 -4.54
CA SER A 265 28.11 -10.37 -5.59
C SER A 265 27.48 -11.65 -6.11
N LEU A 266 26.17 -11.60 -6.37
CA LEU A 266 25.39 -12.71 -6.86
C LEU A 266 24.51 -12.23 -8.03
N ARG A 267 24.33 -13.08 -9.04
CA ARG A 267 23.35 -12.87 -10.11
C ARG A 267 22.10 -13.67 -9.77
N LEU A 268 20.97 -12.98 -9.71
CA LEU A 268 19.64 -13.56 -9.50
C LEU A 268 18.84 -13.50 -10.80
N THR A 269 18.04 -14.51 -11.02
CA THR A 269 17.17 -14.65 -12.19
C THR A 269 15.71 -14.39 -11.82
N GLU A 270 14.89 -14.04 -12.82
CA GLU A 270 13.44 -13.87 -12.65
C GLU A 270 12.76 -15.15 -12.11
N VAL A 271 13.24 -16.33 -12.55
CA VAL A 271 12.70 -17.62 -12.07
C VAL A 271 12.95 -17.82 -10.59
N GLU A 272 14.16 -17.55 -10.12
CA GLU A 272 14.49 -17.64 -8.68
C GLU A 272 13.65 -16.69 -7.83
N ILE A 273 13.42 -15.46 -8.32
CA ILE A 273 12.57 -14.51 -7.60
C ILE A 273 11.12 -14.97 -7.59
N ARG A 274 10.61 -15.54 -8.69
CA ARG A 274 9.27 -16.12 -8.72
C ARG A 274 9.11 -17.28 -7.76
N GLU A 275 10.10 -18.15 -7.67
CA GLU A 275 10.13 -19.23 -6.67
C GLU A 275 10.09 -18.68 -5.24
N ALA A 276 10.88 -17.65 -4.97
CA ALA A 276 10.91 -16.99 -3.67
C ALA A 276 9.56 -16.38 -3.29
N LEU A 277 8.84 -15.80 -4.25
CA LEU A 277 7.55 -15.14 -4.04
C LEU A 277 6.37 -16.11 -3.95
N ALA A 278 6.51 -17.34 -4.44
CA ALA A 278 5.41 -18.29 -4.57
C ALA A 278 4.60 -18.53 -3.28
N PRO A 279 5.21 -18.69 -2.08
CA PRO A 279 4.45 -18.87 -0.84
C PRO A 279 3.59 -17.65 -0.48
N VAL A 280 4.14 -16.45 -0.62
CA VAL A 280 3.45 -15.18 -0.33
C VAL A 280 2.28 -14.98 -1.28
N LEU A 281 2.49 -15.24 -2.57
CA LEU A 281 1.43 -15.15 -3.58
C LEU A 281 0.34 -16.19 -3.36
N ALA A 282 0.68 -17.39 -2.90
CA ALA A 282 -0.30 -18.43 -2.58
C ALA A 282 -1.24 -17.98 -1.46
N GLU A 283 -0.71 -17.34 -0.41
CA GLU A 283 -1.52 -16.84 0.71
C GLU A 283 -2.45 -15.69 0.28
N ILE A 284 -1.99 -14.81 -0.61
CA ILE A 284 -2.87 -13.77 -1.20
C ILE A 284 -3.98 -14.41 -2.03
N MET A 285 -3.65 -15.42 -2.84
CA MET A 285 -4.66 -16.15 -3.65
C MET A 285 -5.68 -16.89 -2.79
N GLU A 286 -5.26 -17.46 -1.67
CA GLU A 286 -6.15 -18.08 -0.69
C GLU A 286 -7.12 -17.04 -0.10
N GLY A 287 -6.62 -15.87 0.32
CA GLY A 287 -7.47 -14.79 0.82
C GLY A 287 -8.51 -14.31 -0.20
N ILE A 288 -8.13 -14.21 -1.49
CA ILE A 288 -9.09 -13.88 -2.56
C ILE A 288 -10.16 -14.97 -2.69
N SER A 289 -9.74 -16.25 -2.64
CA SER A 289 -10.65 -17.39 -2.75
C SER A 289 -11.63 -17.47 -1.56
N ASP A 290 -11.16 -17.17 -0.35
CA ASP A 290 -12.01 -17.16 0.85
C ASP A 290 -13.14 -16.13 0.74
N ILE A 291 -12.80 -14.90 0.34
CA ILE A 291 -13.80 -13.84 0.14
C ILE A 291 -14.80 -14.18 -0.96
N LEU A 292 -14.37 -14.83 -2.04
CA LEU A 292 -15.28 -15.29 -3.09
C LEU A 292 -16.22 -16.39 -2.60
N GLN A 293 -15.78 -17.27 -1.67
CA GLN A 293 -16.61 -18.31 -1.07
C GLN A 293 -17.61 -17.74 -0.05
N GLU A 294 -17.24 -16.69 0.68
CA GLU A 294 -18.10 -15.99 1.64
C GLU A 294 -19.11 -15.04 0.96
N ALA A 295 -18.88 -14.71 -0.30
CA ALA A 295 -19.71 -13.77 -1.04
C ALA A 295 -21.15 -14.29 -1.25
N PRO A 296 -22.18 -13.45 -1.06
CA PRO A 296 -23.54 -13.79 -1.48
C PRO A 296 -23.59 -14.16 -2.96
N PRO A 297 -24.36 -15.19 -3.37
CA PRO A 297 -24.40 -15.66 -4.76
C PRO A 297 -24.72 -14.58 -5.79
N GLU A 298 -25.60 -13.66 -5.45
CA GLU A 298 -26.00 -12.54 -6.33
C GLU A 298 -24.81 -11.62 -6.63
N LEU A 299 -23.99 -11.31 -5.60
CA LEU A 299 -22.81 -10.48 -5.76
C LEU A 299 -21.68 -11.22 -6.48
N THR A 300 -21.59 -12.54 -6.31
CA THR A 300 -20.61 -13.36 -7.06
C THR A 300 -20.86 -13.28 -8.56
N ASN A 301 -22.13 -13.30 -8.99
CA ASN A 301 -22.49 -13.13 -10.40
C ASN A 301 -22.09 -11.75 -10.94
N ASP A 302 -22.26 -10.70 -10.14
CA ASP A 302 -21.82 -9.36 -10.50
C ASP A 302 -20.31 -9.27 -10.65
N ILE A 303 -19.55 -9.88 -9.73
CA ILE A 303 -18.08 -9.92 -9.75
C ILE A 303 -17.57 -10.68 -10.99
N LEU A 304 -18.23 -11.76 -11.40
CA LEU A 304 -17.90 -12.47 -12.64
C LEU A 304 -18.05 -11.57 -13.87
N SER A 305 -19.02 -10.67 -13.84
CA SER A 305 -19.34 -9.75 -14.95
C SER A 305 -18.48 -8.51 -14.98
N HIS A 306 -18.21 -7.89 -13.82
CA HIS A 306 -17.49 -6.62 -13.70
C HIS A 306 -15.99 -6.81 -13.46
N GLY A 307 -15.58 -7.99 -12.94
CA GLY A 307 -14.20 -8.29 -12.62
C GLY A 307 -13.78 -7.83 -11.21
N ILE A 308 -12.49 -8.03 -10.95
CA ILE A 308 -11.80 -7.64 -9.71
C ILE A 308 -11.01 -6.36 -9.98
N LEU A 309 -11.27 -5.29 -9.23
CA LEU A 309 -10.42 -4.10 -9.24
C LEU A 309 -9.15 -4.41 -8.43
N LEU A 310 -8.00 -4.37 -9.11
CA LEU A 310 -6.69 -4.63 -8.51
C LEU A 310 -5.92 -3.32 -8.36
N THR A 311 -5.49 -2.99 -7.15
CA THR A 311 -4.77 -1.76 -6.81
C THR A 311 -3.69 -1.99 -5.75
N GLY A 312 -3.03 -0.91 -5.29
CA GLY A 312 -1.91 -0.95 -4.36
C GLY A 312 -0.56 -1.20 -5.03
N GLY A 313 0.53 -0.87 -4.33
CA GLY A 313 1.88 -0.98 -4.88
C GLY A 313 2.31 -2.42 -5.23
N GLY A 314 1.80 -3.42 -4.49
CA GLY A 314 2.05 -4.84 -4.77
C GLY A 314 1.39 -5.33 -6.05
N SER A 315 0.32 -4.70 -6.51
CA SER A 315 -0.35 -5.02 -7.76
C SER A 315 0.50 -4.73 -9.00
N MET A 316 1.57 -3.95 -8.85
CA MET A 316 2.53 -3.67 -9.91
C MET A 316 3.51 -4.82 -10.17
N LEU A 317 3.48 -5.89 -9.34
CA LEU A 317 4.28 -7.08 -9.59
C LEU A 317 3.87 -7.71 -10.92
N SER A 318 4.85 -7.89 -11.81
CA SER A 318 4.58 -8.40 -13.18
C SER A 318 3.81 -9.71 -13.16
N GLY A 319 2.68 -9.77 -13.84
CA GLY A 319 1.87 -10.98 -14.02
C GLY A 319 0.99 -11.37 -12.83
N ILE A 320 0.85 -10.51 -11.81
CA ILE A 320 -0.05 -10.82 -10.67
C ILE A 320 -1.52 -10.80 -11.09
N ASP A 321 -1.89 -9.93 -12.00
CA ASP A 321 -3.20 -9.89 -12.66
C ASP A 321 -3.51 -11.21 -13.37
N GLN A 322 -2.54 -11.72 -14.14
CA GLN A 322 -2.66 -12.99 -14.84
C GLN A 322 -2.77 -14.17 -13.89
N LEU A 323 -2.02 -14.14 -12.78
CA LEU A 323 -2.12 -15.16 -11.72
C LEU A 323 -3.52 -15.18 -11.10
N ILE A 324 -4.10 -14.01 -10.79
CA ILE A 324 -5.46 -13.91 -10.24
C ILE A 324 -6.47 -14.44 -11.25
N VAL A 325 -6.39 -14.03 -12.51
CA VAL A 325 -7.28 -14.54 -13.58
C VAL A 325 -7.15 -16.06 -13.75
N GLU A 326 -5.92 -16.59 -13.74
CA GLU A 326 -5.72 -18.04 -13.88
C GLU A 326 -6.37 -18.83 -12.73
N ARG A 327 -6.26 -18.33 -11.52
CA ARG A 327 -6.77 -19.00 -10.30
C ARG A 327 -8.27 -18.84 -10.11
N THR A 328 -8.81 -17.64 -10.34
CA THR A 328 -10.22 -17.34 -10.07
C THR A 328 -11.14 -17.49 -11.28
N LYS A 329 -10.59 -17.40 -12.49
CA LYS A 329 -11.31 -17.28 -13.77
C LYS A 329 -12.14 -16.00 -13.89
N ILE A 330 -11.90 -15.03 -13.03
CA ILE A 330 -12.57 -13.72 -13.01
C ILE A 330 -11.66 -12.71 -13.72
N PRO A 331 -12.19 -11.83 -14.58
CA PRO A 331 -11.42 -10.73 -15.16
C PRO A 331 -10.83 -9.82 -14.08
N VAL A 332 -9.64 -9.29 -14.34
CA VAL A 332 -8.97 -8.33 -13.43
C VAL A 332 -8.82 -7.00 -14.15
N VAL A 333 -9.24 -5.94 -13.48
CA VAL A 333 -9.07 -4.55 -13.92
C VAL A 333 -7.99 -3.92 -13.05
N LEU A 334 -6.82 -3.68 -13.64
CA LEU A 334 -5.73 -3.02 -12.93
C LEU A 334 -5.97 -1.50 -12.91
N SER A 335 -5.81 -0.87 -11.74
CA SER A 335 -5.82 0.58 -11.62
C SER A 335 -4.76 1.23 -12.52
N GLU A 336 -5.06 2.41 -13.08
CA GLU A 336 -4.09 3.18 -13.89
C GLU A 336 -2.90 3.69 -13.07
N ASP A 337 -3.14 4.10 -11.81
CA ASP A 337 -2.10 4.49 -10.84
C ASP A 337 -2.37 3.82 -9.49
N PRO A 338 -1.99 2.54 -9.35
CA PRO A 338 -2.33 1.73 -8.19
C PRO A 338 -1.80 2.29 -6.86
N LEU A 339 -0.70 3.04 -6.91
CA LEU A 339 -0.11 3.66 -5.73
C LEU A 339 -0.95 4.81 -5.15
N THR A 340 -1.92 5.33 -5.90
CA THR A 340 -2.66 6.55 -5.52
C THR A 340 -4.15 6.35 -5.37
N SER A 341 -4.67 5.16 -5.60
CA SER A 341 -6.11 4.89 -5.57
C SER A 341 -6.74 5.29 -4.24
N VAL A 342 -6.14 4.88 -3.12
CA VAL A 342 -6.62 5.20 -1.76
C VAL A 342 -6.59 6.70 -1.50
N VAL A 343 -5.46 7.36 -1.73
CA VAL A 343 -5.34 8.80 -1.47
C VAL A 343 -6.22 9.65 -2.40
N ARG A 344 -6.46 9.22 -3.63
CA ARG A 344 -7.44 9.88 -4.53
C ARG A 344 -8.85 9.72 -4.00
N GLY A 345 -9.16 8.56 -3.41
CA GLY A 345 -10.44 8.32 -2.77
C GLY A 345 -10.66 9.20 -1.56
N THR A 346 -9.70 9.29 -0.63
CA THR A 346 -9.78 10.18 0.53
C THR A 346 -9.97 11.64 0.10
N GLY A 347 -9.29 12.07 -0.97
CA GLY A 347 -9.44 13.39 -1.55
C GLY A 347 -10.86 13.66 -2.07
N ARG A 348 -11.43 12.75 -2.86
CA ARG A 348 -12.80 12.89 -3.38
C ARG A 348 -13.86 12.91 -2.28
N VAL A 349 -13.64 12.14 -1.22
CA VAL A 349 -14.52 12.13 -0.06
C VAL A 349 -14.51 13.49 0.64
N LEU A 350 -13.33 14.14 0.74
CA LEU A 350 -13.22 15.51 1.29
C LEU A 350 -13.93 16.57 0.47
N GLU A 351 -13.99 16.40 -0.85
CA GLU A 351 -14.69 17.33 -1.74
C GLU A 351 -16.23 17.25 -1.65
N ASN A 352 -16.74 16.13 -1.12
CA ASN A 352 -18.18 15.86 -1.08
C ASN A 352 -18.65 15.45 0.32
N ASP A 353 -19.16 16.41 1.09
CA ASP A 353 -19.63 16.19 2.46
C ASP A 353 -20.74 15.11 2.52
N SER A 354 -21.63 15.02 1.51
CA SER A 354 -22.65 13.97 1.45
C SER A 354 -22.04 12.59 1.29
N LEU A 355 -21.01 12.46 0.45
CA LEU A 355 -20.24 11.22 0.28
C LEU A 355 -19.53 10.86 1.59
N LEU A 356 -18.85 11.83 2.21
CA LEU A 356 -18.15 11.63 3.48
C LEU A 356 -19.06 11.06 4.56
N GLN A 357 -20.26 11.63 4.74
CA GLN A 357 -21.19 11.15 5.78
C GLN A 357 -21.68 9.72 5.54
N ARG A 358 -21.68 9.26 4.29
CA ARG A 358 -22.16 7.92 3.92
C ARG A 358 -21.09 6.84 4.05
N VAL A 359 -19.80 7.19 3.84
CA VAL A 359 -18.71 6.20 3.76
C VAL A 359 -17.74 6.25 4.94
N LYS A 360 -17.84 7.28 5.80
CA LYS A 360 -16.97 7.38 6.99
C LYS A 360 -17.22 6.25 7.97
N VAL A 361 -16.16 5.72 8.52
CA VAL A 361 -16.22 4.84 9.68
C VAL A 361 -16.26 5.70 10.95
N VAL A 362 -17.10 5.33 11.90
CA VAL A 362 -17.20 6.08 13.18
C VAL A 362 -15.88 5.87 13.93
N GLY A 363 -15.13 6.95 14.11
CA GLY A 363 -13.91 6.98 14.91
C GLY A 363 -14.20 7.50 16.32
N GLY A 364 -13.50 6.95 17.30
CA GLY A 364 -13.61 7.33 18.72
C GLY A 364 -14.54 6.41 19.52
N LEU A 365 -14.09 6.09 20.74
CA LEU A 365 -14.95 5.48 21.77
C LEU A 365 -16.06 6.49 22.09
N LYS A 366 -17.32 6.05 22.05
CA LYS A 366 -18.46 6.82 22.55
C LYS A 366 -18.36 6.96 24.04
#